data_aff567b9f625956fb0029461787face7
#
_entry.id   aff567b9f625956fb0029461787face7
#
_cell.length_a   1.000
_cell.length_b   1.000
_cell.length_c   1.000
_cell.angle_alpha   90.00
_cell.angle_beta   90.00
_cell.angle_gamma   90.00
#
_symmetry.space_group_name_H-M   'P 1'
#
loop_
_entity.id
_entity.type
_entity.pdbx_description
1 polymer ?
#
loop_
_entity_poly.entity_id
_entity_poly.type
_entity_poly.pdbx_seq_one_letter_code
_entity_poly.pdbx_strand_id
1 'polypeptide(L)'
;MLVRKALLQDASKVYDLVNSLSGDGTLLKRAFAEICENIRDFTVAESDGGVFLGCGALHFYGPHLCEVRSIVVKPEAKSKGAGSRILAALIEEAEEHGIQSICLFTRIPDFFFRYGFRTVEDKSELPDKIFKDCQSCPRLHRCDEVAMVRGRIPRVSLLGPREEAHQLVHLAG
;
A
#
# COMPACT_ATOMS: atom_id res chain seq x y z
N MET A 1 20.92 2.33 -9.04
CA MET A 1 19.45 2.11 -8.92
C MET A 1 18.77 3.45 -8.73
N LEU A 2 17.92 3.83 -9.65
CA LEU A 2 17.08 5.04 -9.63
C LEU A 2 15.70 4.71 -9.07
N VAL A 3 15.18 5.58 -8.21
CA VAL A 3 13.77 5.55 -7.75
C VAL A 3 13.12 6.86 -8.19
N ARG A 4 11.95 6.77 -8.81
CA ARG A 4 11.23 7.92 -9.37
C ARG A 4 9.72 7.69 -9.39
N LYS A 5 8.95 8.75 -9.54
CA LYS A 5 7.50 8.63 -9.81
C LYS A 5 7.28 7.91 -11.14
N ALA A 6 6.23 7.10 -11.17
CA ALA A 6 5.83 6.40 -12.38
C ALA A 6 5.24 7.37 -13.43
N LEU A 7 5.44 7.04 -14.69
CA LEU A 7 4.84 7.69 -15.84
C LEU A 7 3.83 6.73 -16.49
N LEU A 8 2.93 7.22 -17.35
CA LEU A 8 1.96 6.36 -18.05
C LEU A 8 2.63 5.25 -18.86
N GLN A 9 3.83 5.47 -19.38
CA GLN A 9 4.61 4.44 -20.08
C GLN A 9 5.04 3.27 -19.17
N ASP A 10 5.01 3.44 -17.84
CA ASP A 10 5.32 2.38 -16.88
C ASP A 10 4.09 1.53 -16.54
N ALA A 11 2.89 1.97 -16.92
CA ALA A 11 1.62 1.35 -16.49
C ALA A 11 1.55 -0.14 -16.81
N SER A 12 2.01 -0.58 -17.99
CA SER A 12 2.03 -2.00 -18.35
C SER A 12 2.96 -2.81 -17.46
N LYS A 13 4.16 -2.28 -17.15
CA LYS A 13 5.13 -2.96 -16.29
C LYS A 13 4.62 -3.06 -14.85
N VAL A 14 3.97 -2.00 -14.36
CA VAL A 14 3.31 -1.98 -13.04
C VAL A 14 2.18 -2.99 -13.00
N TYR A 15 1.30 -3.00 -14.01
CA TYR A 15 0.18 -3.92 -14.14
C TYR A 15 0.65 -5.39 -14.11
N ASP A 16 1.61 -5.74 -14.94
CA ASP A 16 2.12 -7.10 -15.04
C ASP A 16 2.73 -7.57 -13.71
N LEU A 17 3.54 -6.69 -13.06
CA LEU A 17 4.19 -7.05 -11.82
C LEU A 17 3.21 -7.17 -10.64
N VAL A 18 2.29 -6.22 -10.47
CA VAL A 18 1.29 -6.24 -9.39
C VAL A 18 0.38 -7.47 -9.54
N ASN A 19 -0.08 -7.76 -10.76
CA ASN A 19 -0.99 -8.88 -10.99
C ASN A 19 -0.29 -10.24 -11.05
N SER A 20 1.03 -10.31 -11.24
CA SER A 20 1.78 -11.57 -11.15
C SER A 20 1.69 -12.19 -9.74
N LEU A 21 1.48 -11.39 -8.70
CA LEU A 21 1.32 -11.81 -7.31
C LEU A 21 -0.13 -11.85 -6.83
N SER A 22 -1.09 -11.60 -7.72
CA SER A 22 -2.52 -11.67 -7.37
C SER A 22 -3.07 -13.10 -7.41
N GLY A 23 -2.45 -13.98 -8.18
CA GLY A 23 -2.88 -15.38 -8.33
C GLY A 23 -2.75 -16.22 -7.06
N ASP A 24 -1.73 -15.96 -6.25
CA ASP A 24 -1.52 -16.59 -4.93
C ASP A 24 -2.21 -15.83 -3.78
N GLY A 25 -2.91 -14.74 -4.12
CA GLY A 25 -3.61 -13.87 -3.16
C GLY A 25 -2.69 -12.96 -2.35
N THR A 26 -1.43 -12.81 -2.74
CA THR A 26 -0.48 -11.90 -2.06
C THR A 26 -0.88 -10.44 -2.23
N LEU A 27 -1.43 -10.09 -3.39
CA LEU A 27 -1.98 -8.76 -3.67
C LEU A 27 -3.40 -8.86 -4.23
N LEU A 28 -4.19 -7.81 -4.06
CA LEU A 28 -5.46 -7.66 -4.76
C LEU A 28 -5.19 -7.37 -6.24
N LYS A 29 -5.93 -8.06 -7.12
CA LYS A 29 -5.88 -7.82 -8.56
C LYS A 29 -6.36 -6.41 -8.87
N ARG A 30 -5.63 -5.71 -9.75
CA ARG A 30 -6.00 -4.37 -10.20
C ARG A 30 -6.25 -4.36 -11.69
N ALA A 31 -7.29 -3.63 -12.12
CA ALA A 31 -7.55 -3.39 -13.52
C ALA A 31 -6.48 -2.47 -14.13
N PHE A 32 -6.17 -2.65 -15.42
CA PHE A 32 -5.21 -1.79 -16.12
C PHE A 32 -5.66 -0.32 -16.11
N ALA A 33 -6.94 -0.07 -16.32
CA ALA A 33 -7.52 1.27 -16.27
C ALA A 33 -7.31 1.92 -14.90
N GLU A 34 -7.53 1.19 -13.80
CA GLU A 34 -7.30 1.67 -12.44
C GLU A 34 -5.84 2.08 -12.22
N ILE A 35 -4.89 1.30 -12.73
CA ILE A 35 -3.47 1.64 -12.65
C ILE A 35 -3.16 2.92 -13.45
N CYS A 36 -3.72 3.07 -14.65
CA CYS A 36 -3.54 4.26 -15.46
C CYS A 36 -4.12 5.53 -14.78
N GLU A 37 -5.31 5.42 -14.21
CA GLU A 37 -5.97 6.52 -13.49
C GLU A 37 -5.17 6.97 -12.26
N ASN A 38 -4.56 6.02 -11.55
CA ASN A 38 -3.79 6.24 -10.32
C ASN A 38 -2.27 6.17 -10.55
N ILE A 39 -1.79 6.36 -11.78
CA ILE A 39 -0.35 6.18 -12.08
C ILE A 39 0.55 7.10 -11.27
N ARG A 40 0.06 8.27 -10.88
CA ARG A 40 0.79 9.25 -10.07
C ARG A 40 1.01 8.80 -8.62
N ASP A 41 0.20 7.88 -8.12
CA ASP A 41 0.39 7.27 -6.80
C ASP A 41 1.64 6.37 -6.79
N PHE A 42 2.02 5.83 -7.96
CA PHE A 42 3.09 4.86 -8.06
C PHE A 42 4.48 5.49 -8.09
N THR A 43 5.39 4.82 -7.41
CA THR A 43 6.84 5.03 -7.46
C THR A 43 7.48 3.76 -7.98
N VAL A 44 8.44 3.88 -8.88
CA VAL A 44 9.13 2.77 -9.54
C VAL A 44 10.62 2.79 -9.24
N ALA A 45 11.22 1.61 -9.19
CA ALA A 45 12.66 1.43 -9.09
C ALA A 45 13.21 0.85 -10.40
N GLU A 46 14.32 1.40 -10.87
CA GLU A 46 15.05 0.97 -12.09
C GLU A 46 16.52 0.73 -11.77
N SER A 47 17.13 -0.23 -12.45
CA SER A 47 18.58 -0.39 -12.42
C SER A 47 19.29 0.78 -13.14
N ASP A 48 20.59 0.87 -13.00
CA ASP A 48 21.40 1.89 -13.72
C ASP A 48 21.33 1.74 -15.25
N GLY A 49 20.94 0.55 -15.72
CA GLY A 49 20.64 0.28 -17.15
C GLY A 49 19.17 0.47 -17.53
N GLY A 50 18.33 1.09 -16.71
CA GLY A 50 16.92 1.38 -17.02
C GLY A 50 16.00 0.16 -16.95
N VAL A 51 16.44 -0.95 -16.35
CA VAL A 51 15.60 -2.14 -16.18
C VAL A 51 14.67 -1.93 -15.00
N PHE A 52 13.35 -2.08 -15.22
CA PHE A 52 12.32 -2.00 -14.20
C PHE A 52 12.49 -3.12 -13.15
N LEU A 53 12.61 -2.75 -11.89
CA LEU A 53 12.91 -3.66 -10.77
C LEU A 53 11.72 -3.87 -9.83
N GLY A 54 10.84 -2.89 -9.72
CA GLY A 54 9.72 -2.95 -8.80
C GLY A 54 8.94 -1.66 -8.73
N CYS A 55 7.85 -1.67 -7.98
CA CYS A 55 6.99 -0.52 -7.74
C CYS A 55 6.38 -0.55 -6.35
N GLY A 56 5.79 0.56 -5.95
CA GLY A 56 4.93 0.73 -4.80
C GLY A 56 4.05 1.95 -5.01
N ALA A 57 2.97 2.10 -4.27
CA ALA A 57 2.07 3.23 -4.39
C ALA A 57 1.81 3.89 -3.04
N LEU A 58 1.65 5.22 -3.05
CA LEU A 58 1.18 6.02 -1.94
C LEU A 58 -0.22 6.54 -2.27
N HIS A 59 -1.23 6.06 -1.56
CA HIS A 59 -2.61 6.46 -1.74
C HIS A 59 -3.04 7.40 -0.62
N PHE A 60 -3.56 8.57 -0.97
CA PHE A 60 -4.01 9.56 -0.01
C PHE A 60 -5.51 9.39 0.26
N TYR A 61 -5.87 9.16 1.54
CA TYR A 61 -7.26 9.22 2.00
C TYR A 61 -7.69 10.65 2.30
N GLY A 62 -6.72 11.49 2.64
CA GLY A 62 -6.90 12.90 2.97
C GLY A 62 -5.68 13.45 3.71
N PRO A 63 -5.74 14.67 4.26
CA PRO A 63 -4.61 15.27 4.96
C PRO A 63 -4.23 14.55 6.27
N HIS A 64 -5.08 13.63 6.76
CA HIS A 64 -4.92 12.92 8.02
C HIS A 64 -4.26 11.54 7.85
N LEU A 65 -4.33 10.93 6.65
CA LEU A 65 -3.90 9.56 6.44
C LEU A 65 -3.55 9.29 4.98
N CYS A 66 -2.46 8.58 4.75
CA CYS A 66 -2.16 7.91 3.49
C CYS A 66 -1.83 6.42 3.71
N GLU A 67 -1.85 5.66 2.63
CA GLU A 67 -1.55 4.23 2.63
C GLU A 67 -0.42 3.92 1.67
N VAL A 68 0.59 3.20 2.16
CA VAL A 68 1.57 2.50 1.33
C VAL A 68 0.97 1.17 0.90
N ARG A 69 0.82 0.98 -0.42
CA ARG A 69 0.22 -0.24 -0.99
C ARG A 69 0.93 -0.71 -2.25
N SER A 70 0.64 -1.93 -2.69
CA SER A 70 1.19 -2.51 -3.93
C SER A 70 2.73 -2.45 -4.01
N ILE A 71 3.45 -2.60 -2.89
CA ILE A 71 4.91 -2.75 -2.93
C ILE A 71 5.24 -4.14 -3.47
N VAL A 72 5.84 -4.15 -4.64
CA VAL A 72 6.26 -5.37 -5.33
C VAL A 72 7.64 -5.17 -5.95
N VAL A 73 8.49 -6.17 -5.79
CA VAL A 73 9.82 -6.20 -6.37
C VAL A 73 9.99 -7.50 -7.17
N LYS A 74 10.56 -7.41 -8.35
CA LYS A 74 10.89 -8.59 -9.16
C LYS A 74 11.79 -9.55 -8.39
N PRO A 75 11.66 -10.88 -8.58
CA PRO A 75 12.47 -11.88 -7.86
C PRO A 75 13.98 -11.60 -7.92
N GLU A 76 14.49 -11.23 -9.09
CA GLU A 76 15.90 -10.92 -9.31
C GLU A 76 16.39 -9.62 -8.64
N ALA A 77 15.48 -8.78 -8.19
CA ALA A 77 15.75 -7.54 -7.47
C ALA A 77 15.50 -7.66 -5.95
N LYS A 78 14.97 -8.79 -5.50
CA LYS A 78 14.87 -9.10 -4.06
C LYS A 78 16.26 -9.09 -3.43
N SER A 79 16.36 -8.68 -2.19
CA SER A 79 17.62 -8.54 -1.43
C SER A 79 18.63 -7.51 -1.97
N LYS A 80 18.33 -6.82 -3.08
CA LYS A 80 19.17 -5.72 -3.62
C LYS A 80 18.72 -4.34 -3.15
N GLY A 81 17.81 -4.27 -2.19
CA GLY A 81 17.35 -3.04 -1.56
C GLY A 81 16.28 -2.25 -2.35
N ALA A 82 15.74 -2.78 -3.47
CA ALA A 82 14.74 -2.08 -4.26
C ALA A 82 13.46 -1.77 -3.45
N GLY A 83 12.91 -2.74 -2.72
CA GLY A 83 11.74 -2.54 -1.87
C GLY A 83 11.98 -1.49 -0.77
N SER A 84 13.17 -1.51 -0.17
CA SER A 84 13.58 -0.54 0.85
C SER A 84 13.65 0.89 0.31
N ARG A 85 14.20 1.06 -0.88
CA ARG A 85 14.29 2.39 -1.53
C ARG A 85 12.95 2.91 -2.00
N ILE A 86 12.08 2.02 -2.52
CA ILE A 86 10.69 2.38 -2.87
C ILE A 86 9.95 2.83 -1.61
N LEU A 87 10.00 2.04 -0.52
CA LEU A 87 9.32 2.40 0.73
C LEU A 87 9.83 3.71 1.30
N ALA A 88 11.16 3.94 1.29
CA ALA A 88 11.75 5.20 1.75
C ALA A 88 11.22 6.41 0.96
N ALA A 89 11.17 6.30 -0.38
CA ALA A 89 10.64 7.35 -1.25
C ALA A 89 9.14 7.64 -1.00
N LEU A 90 8.33 6.60 -0.73
CA LEU A 90 6.91 6.78 -0.40
C LEU A 90 6.71 7.43 0.97
N ILE A 91 7.56 7.12 1.95
CA ILE A 91 7.54 7.77 3.26
C ILE A 91 7.95 9.24 3.13
N GLU A 92 9.01 9.54 2.38
CA GLU A 92 9.47 10.90 2.11
C GLU A 92 8.37 11.72 1.41
N GLU A 93 7.71 11.16 0.40
CA GLU A 93 6.55 11.79 -0.27
C GLU A 93 5.42 12.11 0.71
N ALA A 94 5.09 11.20 1.62
CA ALA A 94 4.06 11.45 2.64
C ALA A 94 4.47 12.61 3.57
N GLU A 95 5.73 12.66 3.97
CA GLU A 95 6.29 13.72 4.82
C GLU A 95 6.30 15.08 4.09
N GLU A 96 6.66 15.11 2.80
CA GLU A 96 6.59 16.32 1.95
C GLU A 96 5.16 16.87 1.84
N HIS A 97 4.15 15.99 1.81
CA HIS A 97 2.74 16.38 1.88
C HIS A 97 2.23 16.71 3.29
N GLY A 98 3.11 16.70 4.31
CA GLY A 98 2.76 17.01 5.68
C GLY A 98 1.92 15.93 6.39
N ILE A 99 1.83 14.71 5.82
CA ILE A 99 1.04 13.62 6.38
C ILE A 99 1.87 12.87 7.41
N GLN A 100 1.36 12.83 8.65
CA GLN A 100 2.06 12.20 9.78
C GLN A 100 1.61 10.76 10.04
N SER A 101 0.55 10.31 9.40
CA SER A 101 -0.02 8.98 9.59
C SER A 101 0.00 8.20 8.28
N ILE A 102 0.83 7.17 8.24
CA ILE A 102 0.97 6.28 7.08
C ILE A 102 0.54 4.89 7.51
N CYS A 103 -0.48 4.33 6.88
CA CYS A 103 -0.90 2.95 7.13
C CYS A 103 -0.48 2.01 6.00
N LEU A 104 -0.55 0.72 6.27
CA LEU A 104 -0.43 -0.36 5.29
C LEU A 104 -1.05 -1.65 5.84
N PHE A 105 -1.37 -2.56 4.92
CA PHE A 105 -1.80 -3.92 5.24
C PHE A 105 -0.83 -4.90 4.58
N THR A 106 -0.31 -5.87 5.35
CA THR A 106 0.80 -6.71 4.88
C THR A 106 0.78 -8.11 5.49
N ARG A 107 1.39 -9.08 4.79
CA ARG A 107 1.73 -10.41 5.31
C ARG A 107 3.19 -10.53 5.75
N ILE A 108 3.99 -9.48 5.57
CA ILE A 108 5.41 -9.46 5.93
C ILE A 108 5.72 -8.30 6.88
N PRO A 109 5.11 -8.24 8.08
CA PRO A 109 5.24 -7.10 9.01
C PRO A 109 6.68 -6.82 9.41
N ASP A 110 7.53 -7.85 9.51
CA ASP A 110 8.94 -7.72 9.91
C ASP A 110 9.75 -6.79 8.99
N PHE A 111 9.39 -6.74 7.72
CA PHE A 111 10.02 -5.80 6.79
C PHE A 111 9.74 -4.34 7.20
N PHE A 112 8.52 -4.04 7.63
CA PHE A 112 8.07 -2.67 7.90
C PHE A 112 8.42 -2.16 9.30
N PHE A 113 8.62 -3.03 10.30
CA PHE A 113 9.05 -2.61 11.65
C PHE A 113 10.32 -1.75 11.61
N ARG A 114 11.25 -2.06 10.73
CA ARG A 114 12.52 -1.33 10.56
C ARG A 114 12.36 0.11 10.07
N TYR A 115 11.16 0.45 9.55
CA TYR A 115 10.81 1.78 9.05
C TYR A 115 9.87 2.54 9.99
N GLY A 116 9.76 2.08 11.25
CA GLY A 116 8.96 2.74 12.27
C GLY A 116 7.47 2.45 12.21
N PHE A 117 7.05 1.45 11.43
CA PHE A 117 5.68 0.95 11.47
C PHE A 117 5.47 0.07 12.70
N ARG A 118 4.28 0.11 13.26
CA ARG A 118 3.82 -0.74 14.36
C ARG A 118 2.49 -1.38 14.00
N THR A 119 2.18 -2.51 14.59
CA THR A 119 0.91 -3.22 14.39
C THR A 119 -0.26 -2.41 14.94
N VAL A 120 -1.38 -2.47 14.23
CA VAL A 120 -2.71 -2.01 14.66
C VAL A 120 -3.52 -3.27 14.95
N GLU A 121 -3.92 -3.45 16.21
CA GLU A 121 -4.60 -4.68 16.64
C GLU A 121 -6.01 -4.78 16.07
N ASP A 122 -6.76 -3.69 16.13
CA ASP A 122 -8.10 -3.61 15.54
C ASP A 122 -8.08 -2.83 14.23
N LYS A 123 -8.27 -3.53 13.11
CA LYS A 123 -8.28 -2.93 11.76
C LYS A 123 -9.33 -1.82 11.61
N SER A 124 -10.41 -1.84 12.39
CA SER A 124 -11.44 -0.81 12.40
C SER A 124 -10.94 0.56 12.87
N GLU A 125 -9.74 0.61 13.46
CA GLU A 125 -9.06 1.86 13.78
C GLU A 125 -8.58 2.63 12.53
N LEU A 126 -8.66 2.00 11.35
CA LEU A 126 -8.35 2.59 10.04
C LEU A 126 -9.60 2.57 9.15
N PRO A 127 -10.69 3.27 9.53
CA PRO A 127 -11.98 3.17 8.84
C PRO A 127 -11.91 3.58 7.37
N ASP A 128 -11.12 4.59 7.01
CA ASP A 128 -10.98 4.98 5.59
C ASP A 128 -10.50 3.80 4.72
N LYS A 129 -9.54 3.00 5.21
CA LYS A 129 -9.09 1.79 4.51
C LYS A 129 -10.21 0.75 4.42
N ILE A 130 -10.96 0.53 5.50
CA ILE A 130 -12.04 -0.45 5.53
C ILE A 130 -13.11 -0.09 4.51
N PHE A 131 -13.58 1.15 4.48
CA PHE A 131 -14.61 1.61 3.54
C PHE A 131 -14.12 1.68 2.10
N LYS A 132 -12.84 2.05 1.87
CA LYS A 132 -12.31 2.18 0.52
C LYS A 132 -12.13 0.85 -0.18
N ASP A 133 -11.47 -0.10 0.49
CA ASP A 133 -11.00 -1.33 -0.15
C ASP A 133 -11.55 -2.60 0.50
N CYS A 134 -11.60 -2.66 1.85
CA CYS A 134 -11.92 -3.91 2.53
C CYS A 134 -13.40 -4.28 2.41
N GLN A 135 -14.31 -3.31 2.40
CA GLN A 135 -15.74 -3.54 2.29
C GLN A 135 -16.11 -4.38 1.05
N SER A 136 -15.41 -4.16 -0.06
CA SER A 136 -15.60 -4.90 -1.31
C SER A 136 -14.64 -6.08 -1.50
N CYS A 137 -13.76 -6.32 -0.53
CA CYS A 137 -12.76 -7.38 -0.62
C CYS A 137 -13.39 -8.76 -0.38
N PRO A 138 -13.23 -9.72 -1.31
CA PRO A 138 -13.78 -11.07 -1.14
C PRO A 138 -13.12 -11.85 0.02
N ARG A 139 -12.03 -11.33 0.57
CA ARG A 139 -11.29 -11.92 1.69
C ARG A 139 -11.51 -11.19 3.02
N LEU A 140 -12.44 -10.24 3.11
CA LEU A 140 -12.65 -9.41 4.31
C LEU A 140 -12.69 -10.25 5.59
N HIS A 141 -13.49 -11.30 5.62
CA HIS A 141 -13.68 -12.17 6.80
C HIS A 141 -12.60 -13.24 7.00
N ARG A 142 -11.69 -13.36 6.05
CA ARG A 142 -10.54 -14.29 6.09
C ARG A 142 -9.24 -13.57 5.82
N CYS A 143 -9.20 -12.28 6.15
CA CYS A 143 -8.05 -11.44 5.89
C CYS A 143 -6.91 -11.79 6.87
N ASP A 144 -5.80 -12.27 6.31
CA ASP A 144 -4.58 -12.66 7.01
C ASP A 144 -3.50 -11.56 7.00
N GLU A 145 -3.83 -10.38 6.48
CA GLU A 145 -2.93 -9.24 6.51
C GLU A 145 -2.91 -8.58 7.89
N VAL A 146 -1.72 -8.18 8.31
CA VAL A 146 -1.49 -7.37 9.51
C VAL A 146 -1.64 -5.90 9.14
N ALA A 147 -2.52 -5.19 9.83
CA ALA A 147 -2.63 -3.74 9.71
C ALA A 147 -1.48 -3.09 10.48
N MET A 148 -0.82 -2.13 9.85
CA MET A 148 0.28 -1.40 10.47
C MET A 148 0.14 0.10 10.24
N VAL A 149 0.70 0.89 11.15
CA VAL A 149 0.75 2.35 11.06
C VAL A 149 2.12 2.88 11.46
N ARG A 150 2.62 3.86 10.73
CA ARG A 150 3.72 4.74 11.11
C ARG A 150 3.11 6.09 11.52
N GLY A 151 3.52 6.60 12.68
CA GLY A 151 2.90 7.79 13.27
C GLY A 151 1.68 7.45 14.15
N ARG A 152 0.72 8.34 14.22
CA ARG A 152 -0.47 8.19 15.08
C ARG A 152 -1.62 7.58 14.29
N ILE A 153 -2.46 6.80 14.98
CA ILE A 153 -3.74 6.39 14.39
C ILE A 153 -4.62 7.65 14.31
N PRO A 154 -5.16 8.00 13.13
CA PRO A 154 -6.00 9.17 12.97
C PRO A 154 -7.28 9.06 13.79
N ARG A 155 -7.71 10.18 14.38
CA ARG A 155 -9.00 10.27 15.05
C ARG A 155 -10.14 10.65 14.10
N VAL A 156 -9.80 11.08 12.89
CA VAL A 156 -10.71 11.54 11.84
C VAL A 156 -10.77 10.49 10.75
N SER A 157 -11.94 10.27 10.20
CA SER A 157 -12.18 9.49 8.98
C SER A 157 -13.04 10.32 8.03
N LEU A 158 -12.76 10.24 6.74
CA LEU A 158 -13.52 10.95 5.70
C LEU A 158 -14.52 10.03 4.99
N LEU A 159 -14.35 8.71 5.05
CA LEU A 159 -15.18 7.76 4.31
C LEU A 159 -16.29 7.13 5.14
N GLY A 160 -16.15 7.11 6.46
CA GLY A 160 -17.19 6.57 7.33
C GLY A 160 -16.75 6.44 8.79
N PRO A 161 -17.69 6.27 9.72
CA PRO A 161 -17.40 6.21 11.14
C PRO A 161 -16.75 4.88 11.54
N ARG A 162 -15.93 4.92 12.59
CA ARG A 162 -15.21 3.76 13.12
C ARG A 162 -16.15 2.63 13.58
N GLU A 163 -17.30 2.98 14.15
CA GLU A 163 -18.28 2.02 14.63
C GLU A 163 -18.83 1.14 13.52
N GLU A 164 -19.12 1.72 12.36
CA GLU A 164 -19.56 0.96 11.18
C GLU A 164 -18.41 0.12 10.61
N ALA A 165 -17.18 0.65 10.56
CA ALA A 165 -16.01 -0.12 10.17
C ALA A 165 -15.78 -1.34 11.07
N HIS A 166 -16.01 -1.17 12.38
CA HIS A 166 -15.93 -2.26 13.36
C HIS A 166 -16.96 -3.37 13.06
N GLN A 167 -18.20 -2.98 12.74
CA GLN A 167 -19.24 -3.94 12.36
C GLN A 167 -18.86 -4.72 11.10
N LEU A 168 -18.32 -4.05 10.06
CA LEU A 168 -17.87 -4.72 8.84
C LEU A 168 -16.76 -5.75 9.06
N VAL A 169 -15.89 -5.51 10.02
CA VAL A 169 -14.73 -6.39 10.29
C VAL A 169 -15.09 -7.54 11.23
N HIS A 170 -16.00 -7.33 12.20
CA HIS A 170 -16.22 -8.25 13.32
C HIS A 170 -17.59 -8.93 13.34
N LEU A 171 -18.62 -8.43 12.66
CA LEU A 171 -19.98 -8.97 12.73
C LEU A 171 -20.35 -9.98 11.66
N ALA A 172 -19.42 -10.39 10.83
CA ALA A 172 -19.67 -11.47 9.88
C ALA A 172 -19.16 -12.80 10.44
N GLY A 173 -19.83 -13.30 11.44
CA GLY A 173 -19.71 -14.63 12.00
C GLY A 173 -21.06 -15.36 11.92
#